data_7a047a41255d7d43e2dba0d6eb849d2d
#
_entry.id   7a047a41255d7d43e2dba0d6eb849d2d
#
_cell.length_a   1.000
_cell.length_b   1.000
_cell.length_c   1.000
_cell.angle_alpha   90.00
_cell.angle_beta   90.00
_cell.angle_gamma   90.00
#
_symmetry.space_group_name_H-M   'P 1'
#
loop_
_entity.id
_entity.type
_entity.pdbx_description
1 polymer ?
#
loop_
_entity_poly.entity_id
_entity_poly.type
_entity_poly.pdbx_seq_one_letter_code
_entity_poly.pdbx_strand_id
1 'polypeptide(L)'
;MNGQNETTNTGGNTCTPTPQETPPPEAALRAPHTTHQSAPRMIDLRLLTPATAAWATTWWATTHPAPHPLIATCALATAITATSYAWSHRHTRPPRHALTPPRSLRLAAALILAATACALAVASAAGRVYRDDPARMDSGPIHARVRLERDPASASSGFSTKRRARVRILAVRVGERWLTSGATALVSAPGWEDAARGDVYEISGSLDASFAAATPSVGSIRARTAILAERPGGLDIWRRDTHRAFARACEHLSRDARGLVPGMAIGDDRLVPSDLSDAMKTTSLTHLTAVSGSHIVIILAALTLILPARVPLRVGATLAVLGTIVVLVGPEASVVRSVCVASVAALGLILGREGQAIAALSAVVIGTLLIDPWASRSYGFALSALAALAVVGPAAVIARSTKRRIRGDTRIGRVLRRLTEMVCVPALAEFATAPLVVSLSGSVPVWGIAANVAAEPAVPVATLAGLAGALLAPISPGIAEFCA
;
A
#
# COMPACT_ATOMS: atom_id res chain seq x y z
N MET A 1 -99.22 -8.12 -33.53
CA MET A 1 -99.57 -7.05 -34.45
C MET A 1 -98.29 -6.70 -35.16
N ASN A 2 -98.30 -7.16 -36.36
CA ASN A 2 -97.97 -6.49 -37.63
C ASN A 2 -96.55 -5.86 -37.66
N GLY A 3 -95.79 -6.15 -38.63
CA GLY A 3 -95.95 -6.68 -39.99
C GLY A 3 -94.61 -6.36 -40.69
N GLN A 4 -94.06 -7.35 -41.39
CA GLN A 4 -93.94 -7.35 -42.86
C GLN A 4 -93.21 -6.17 -43.43
N ASN A 5 -92.32 -6.23 -44.32
CA ASN A 5 -91.93 -7.09 -45.44
C ASN A 5 -90.70 -6.57 -46.08
N GLU A 6 -89.87 -7.49 -46.60
CA GLU A 6 -89.53 -7.62 -48.04
C GLU A 6 -88.78 -6.44 -48.66
N THR A 7 -87.71 -6.55 -49.45
CA THR A 7 -87.37 -7.52 -50.52
C THR A 7 -85.98 -7.23 -51.04
N THR A 8 -85.22 -8.30 -51.36
CA THR A 8 -84.38 -8.49 -52.57
C THR A 8 -83.55 -7.42 -53.13
N ASN A 9 -82.24 -7.60 -53.32
CA ASN A 9 -81.71 -8.10 -54.59
C ASN A 9 -80.19 -8.21 -54.63
N THR A 10 -79.78 -9.37 -55.01
CA THR A 10 -78.64 -9.77 -55.87
C THR A 10 -77.56 -8.75 -56.28
N GLY A 11 -76.40 -9.11 -56.16
CA GLY A 11 -75.24 -8.53 -56.87
C GLY A 11 -73.91 -9.04 -56.33
N GLY A 12 -73.43 -10.19 -56.84
CA GLY A 12 -72.19 -10.76 -56.48
C GLY A 12 -71.06 -9.91 -57.02
N ASN A 13 -70.01 -9.72 -56.20
CA ASN A 13 -68.67 -9.55 -56.64
C ASN A 13 -67.72 -10.18 -55.65
N THR A 14 -67.13 -11.27 -56.07
CA THR A 14 -66.04 -11.98 -55.45
C THR A 14 -64.79 -11.10 -55.57
N CYS A 15 -64.35 -10.47 -54.47
CA CYS A 15 -63.00 -9.93 -54.33
C CYS A 15 -62.18 -10.94 -53.55
N THR A 16 -61.32 -11.61 -54.27
CA THR A 16 -60.21 -12.38 -53.69
C THR A 16 -59.32 -11.48 -52.85
N PRO A 17 -58.94 -11.80 -51.61
CA PRO A 17 -58.02 -11.06 -50.86
C PRO A 17 -56.55 -11.32 -51.42
N THR A 18 -55.88 -10.26 -51.81
CA THR A 18 -54.46 -10.22 -52.15
C THR A 18 -53.64 -10.74 -50.98
N PRO A 19 -52.60 -11.57 -51.19
CA PRO A 19 -51.74 -12.01 -50.12
C PRO A 19 -50.97 -10.80 -49.56
N GLN A 20 -51.07 -10.56 -48.25
CA GLN A 20 -50.17 -9.65 -47.53
C GLN A 20 -48.75 -10.21 -47.66
N GLU A 21 -47.88 -9.49 -48.36
CA GLU A 21 -46.47 -9.70 -48.32
C GLU A 21 -45.97 -9.56 -46.88
N THR A 22 -45.50 -10.65 -46.31
CA THR A 22 -44.73 -10.65 -45.06
C THR A 22 -43.39 -9.96 -45.33
N PRO A 23 -43.02 -8.92 -44.55
CA PRO A 23 -41.70 -8.28 -44.70
C PRO A 23 -40.59 -9.29 -44.39
N PRO A 24 -39.45 -9.19 -45.08
CA PRO A 24 -38.34 -10.15 -44.93
C PRO A 24 -37.75 -10.12 -43.51
N PRO A 25 -37.21 -11.25 -43.01
CA PRO A 25 -36.78 -11.41 -41.60
C PRO A 25 -35.49 -10.62 -41.21
N GLU A 26 -34.98 -9.78 -42.09
CA GLU A 26 -33.75 -8.98 -41.80
C GLU A 26 -34.00 -7.66 -41.04
N ALA A 27 -35.23 -7.22 -40.85
CA ALA A 27 -35.52 -5.99 -40.08
C ALA A 27 -35.58 -6.20 -38.55
N ALA A 28 -35.57 -7.45 -38.08
CA ALA A 28 -35.67 -7.77 -36.63
C ALA A 28 -34.31 -7.77 -35.89
N LEU A 29 -33.19 -7.48 -36.54
CA LEU A 29 -31.84 -7.59 -35.94
C LEU A 29 -31.15 -6.24 -35.69
N ARG A 30 -31.88 -5.14 -35.76
CA ARG A 30 -31.35 -3.85 -35.26
C ARG A 30 -32.16 -3.33 -34.10
N ALA A 31 -32.12 -4.08 -32.98
CA ALA A 31 -32.35 -3.48 -31.68
C ALA A 31 -31.26 -2.41 -31.49
N PRO A 32 -31.61 -1.15 -31.16
CA PRO A 32 -30.59 -0.15 -30.86
C PRO A 32 -29.75 -0.73 -29.72
N HIS A 33 -28.44 -0.91 -29.95
CA HIS A 33 -27.50 -1.11 -28.89
C HIS A 33 -27.68 0.07 -27.95
N THR A 34 -28.51 -0.09 -26.92
CA THR A 34 -28.48 0.77 -25.76
C THR A 34 -27.09 0.63 -25.20
N THR A 35 -26.19 1.53 -25.60
CA THR A 35 -24.97 1.81 -24.89
C THR A 35 -25.42 2.08 -23.46
N HIS A 36 -25.28 1.06 -22.60
CA HIS A 36 -25.31 1.24 -21.17
C HIS A 36 -24.26 2.32 -20.87
N GLN A 37 -24.68 3.59 -20.88
CA GLN A 37 -23.94 4.65 -20.25
C GLN A 37 -23.90 4.25 -18.78
N SER A 38 -22.79 3.60 -18.41
CA SER A 38 -22.48 3.30 -17.01
C SER A 38 -22.57 4.63 -16.26
N ALA A 39 -23.55 4.70 -15.36
CA ALA A 39 -23.71 5.85 -14.46
C ALA A 39 -22.35 6.22 -13.85
N PRO A 40 -22.07 7.49 -13.64
CA PRO A 40 -20.79 7.92 -13.07
C PRO A 40 -20.58 7.18 -11.76
N ARG A 41 -19.61 6.25 -11.72
CA ARG A 41 -19.28 5.50 -10.51
C ARG A 41 -18.84 6.52 -9.47
N MET A 42 -19.71 6.78 -8.50
CA MET A 42 -19.41 7.66 -7.37
C MET A 42 -18.25 7.04 -6.58
N ILE A 43 -17.31 7.90 -6.18
CA ILE A 43 -16.18 7.51 -5.34
C ILE A 43 -16.75 7.00 -4.00
N ASP A 44 -16.44 5.77 -3.62
CA ASP A 44 -16.92 5.21 -2.36
C ASP A 44 -16.02 5.68 -1.20
N LEU A 45 -16.50 6.66 -0.45
CA LEU A 45 -15.79 7.25 0.70
C LEU A 45 -16.23 6.64 2.05
N ARG A 46 -17.06 5.60 2.04
CA ARG A 46 -17.69 5.07 3.27
C ARG A 46 -16.69 4.56 4.31
N LEU A 47 -15.53 4.06 3.88
CA LEU A 47 -14.48 3.59 4.78
C LEU A 47 -13.43 4.66 5.09
N LEU A 48 -13.42 5.81 4.41
CA LEU A 48 -12.42 6.85 4.65
C LEU A 48 -12.58 7.47 6.04
N THR A 49 -13.80 7.78 6.46
CA THR A 49 -14.09 8.32 7.79
C THR A 49 -13.75 7.34 8.93
N PRO A 50 -14.11 6.03 8.87
CA PRO A 50 -13.61 5.04 9.82
C PRO A 50 -12.09 4.94 9.86
N ALA A 51 -11.41 5.01 8.72
CA ALA A 51 -9.95 4.92 8.67
C ALA A 51 -9.26 6.13 9.31
N THR A 52 -9.74 7.34 9.02
CA THR A 52 -9.20 8.57 9.67
C THR A 52 -9.47 8.60 11.16
N ALA A 53 -10.64 8.17 11.59
CA ALA A 53 -11.00 8.07 13.00
C ALA A 53 -10.15 7.02 13.73
N ALA A 54 -9.94 5.84 13.14
CA ALA A 54 -9.05 4.81 13.68
C ALA A 54 -7.60 5.32 13.77
N TRP A 55 -7.12 6.05 12.75
CA TRP A 55 -5.77 6.63 12.76
C TRP A 55 -5.60 7.63 13.91
N ALA A 56 -6.49 8.61 14.02
CA ALA A 56 -6.45 9.62 15.07
C ALA A 56 -6.50 8.99 16.47
N THR A 57 -7.36 7.99 16.66
CA THR A 57 -7.49 7.25 17.93
C THR A 57 -6.21 6.48 18.26
N THR A 58 -5.64 5.77 17.28
CA THR A 58 -4.40 5.00 17.47
C THR A 58 -3.23 5.93 17.77
N TRP A 59 -3.13 7.04 17.04
CA TRP A 59 -2.11 8.05 17.24
C TRP A 59 -2.18 8.66 18.65
N TRP A 60 -3.38 8.97 19.13
CA TRP A 60 -3.58 9.48 20.48
C TRP A 60 -3.26 8.43 21.53
N ALA A 61 -3.76 7.21 21.39
CA ALA A 61 -3.61 6.14 22.38
C ALA A 61 -2.17 5.66 22.56
N THR A 62 -1.34 5.77 21.51
CA THR A 62 0.10 5.43 21.60
C THR A 62 0.92 6.48 22.35
N THR A 63 0.44 7.72 22.51
CA THR A 63 1.15 8.79 23.25
C THR A 63 0.74 8.93 24.69
N HIS A 64 -0.52 8.66 24.99
CA HIS A 64 -1.07 8.88 26.32
C HIS A 64 -0.96 7.61 27.16
N PRO A 65 -0.86 7.73 28.50
CA PRO A 65 -0.93 6.56 29.37
C PRO A 65 -2.15 5.73 28.99
N ALA A 66 -1.97 4.42 28.85
CA ALA A 66 -3.06 3.55 28.42
C ALA A 66 -4.29 3.76 29.32
N PRO A 67 -5.46 3.94 28.73
CA PRO A 67 -6.70 3.94 29.47
C PRO A 67 -6.84 2.61 30.21
N HIS A 68 -7.50 2.65 31.35
CA HIS A 68 -7.77 1.43 32.13
C HIS A 68 -8.33 0.33 31.22
N PRO A 69 -7.93 -0.94 31.37
CA PRO A 69 -8.40 -2.04 30.50
C PRO A 69 -9.93 -2.10 30.38
N LEU A 70 -10.65 -1.67 31.42
CA LEU A 70 -12.11 -1.53 31.39
C LEU A 70 -12.62 -0.54 30.32
N ILE A 71 -11.91 0.57 30.08
CA ILE A 71 -12.33 1.53 29.04
C ILE A 71 -12.22 0.91 27.65
N ALA A 72 -11.13 0.17 27.39
CA ALA A 72 -10.93 -0.53 26.12
C ALA A 72 -11.99 -1.63 25.92
N THR A 73 -12.32 -2.40 26.97
CA THR A 73 -13.36 -3.45 26.90
C THR A 73 -14.75 -2.86 26.75
N CYS A 74 -15.07 -1.77 27.45
CA CYS A 74 -16.34 -1.05 27.28
C CYS A 74 -16.47 -0.46 25.86
N ALA A 75 -15.40 0.14 25.31
CA ALA A 75 -15.39 0.65 23.94
C ALA A 75 -15.63 -0.46 22.91
N LEU A 76 -14.98 -1.63 23.10
CA LEU A 76 -15.19 -2.78 22.25
C LEU A 76 -16.61 -3.33 22.37
N ALA A 77 -17.15 -3.46 23.57
CA ALA A 77 -18.52 -3.89 23.81
C ALA A 77 -19.54 -2.93 23.16
N THR A 78 -19.32 -1.62 23.30
CA THR A 78 -20.15 -0.59 22.64
C THR A 78 -20.09 -0.70 21.12
N ALA A 79 -18.92 -0.97 20.55
CA ALA A 79 -18.76 -1.18 19.12
C ALA A 79 -19.49 -2.43 18.62
N ILE A 80 -19.38 -3.54 19.35
CA ILE A 80 -20.08 -4.80 19.03
C ILE A 80 -21.60 -4.59 19.11
N THR A 81 -22.08 -3.92 20.13
CA THR A 81 -23.52 -3.65 20.28
C THR A 81 -24.04 -2.71 19.19
N ALA A 82 -23.27 -1.66 18.85
CA ALA A 82 -23.63 -0.71 17.80
C ALA A 82 -23.66 -1.39 16.40
N THR A 83 -22.69 -2.26 16.12
CA THR A 83 -22.67 -3.03 14.85
C THR A 83 -23.78 -4.06 14.79
N SER A 84 -24.04 -4.77 15.87
CA SER A 84 -25.14 -5.73 15.97
C SER A 84 -26.50 -5.07 15.81
N TYR A 85 -26.68 -3.91 16.45
CA TYR A 85 -27.90 -3.10 16.30
C TYR A 85 -28.08 -2.62 14.85
N ALA A 86 -27.04 -2.08 14.23
CA ALA A 86 -27.08 -1.65 12.84
C ALA A 86 -27.35 -2.79 11.87
N TRP A 87 -26.88 -4.01 12.20
CA TRP A 87 -27.12 -5.22 11.43
C TRP A 87 -28.57 -5.72 11.58
N SER A 88 -29.09 -5.85 12.82
CA SER A 88 -30.43 -6.37 13.09
C SER A 88 -31.51 -5.49 12.48
N HIS A 89 -31.34 -4.18 12.46
CA HIS A 89 -32.25 -3.22 11.86
C HIS A 89 -32.15 -3.07 10.33
N ARG A 90 -31.33 -3.86 9.65
CA ARG A 90 -31.28 -3.89 8.17
C ARG A 90 -32.59 -4.38 7.56
N HIS A 91 -33.32 -5.25 8.24
CA HIS A 91 -34.50 -5.95 7.71
C HIS A 91 -35.82 -5.37 8.17
N THR A 92 -35.83 -4.47 9.16
CA THR A 92 -37.07 -3.85 9.66
C THR A 92 -37.36 -2.52 8.93
N ARG A 93 -38.52 -2.35 8.36
CA ARG A 93 -38.98 -1.06 7.80
C ARG A 93 -39.34 -0.13 8.97
N PRO A 94 -38.73 1.08 9.09
CA PRO A 94 -39.08 2.01 10.15
C PRO A 94 -40.54 2.51 9.95
N PRO A 95 -41.28 2.79 11.04
CA PRO A 95 -42.60 3.41 10.95
C PRO A 95 -42.48 4.79 10.27
N ARG A 96 -43.50 5.16 9.48
CA ARG A 96 -43.52 6.35 8.60
C ARG A 96 -43.30 7.71 9.27
N HIS A 97 -43.29 7.80 10.61
CA HIS A 97 -43.22 9.05 11.37
C HIS A 97 -42.01 9.16 12.30
N ALA A 98 -41.05 8.26 12.25
CA ALA A 98 -39.85 8.35 13.09
C ALA A 98 -38.78 9.21 12.41
N LEU A 99 -38.29 10.26 13.07
CA LEU A 99 -37.10 11.03 12.71
C LEU A 99 -35.83 10.18 12.91
N THR A 100 -35.78 9.00 12.29
CA THR A 100 -34.63 8.13 12.37
C THR A 100 -33.65 8.49 11.27
N PRO A 101 -32.34 8.62 11.57
CA PRO A 101 -31.34 8.93 10.56
C PRO A 101 -31.33 7.83 9.47
N PRO A 102 -30.98 8.17 8.22
CA PRO A 102 -30.98 7.24 7.10
C PRO A 102 -30.06 6.03 7.40
N ARG A 103 -30.41 4.86 6.89
CA ARG A 103 -29.69 3.58 7.14
C ARG A 103 -28.19 3.69 6.86
N SER A 104 -27.81 4.45 5.83
CA SER A 104 -26.40 4.71 5.48
C SER A 104 -25.65 5.43 6.58
N LEU A 105 -26.26 6.41 7.23
CA LEU A 105 -25.63 7.18 8.32
C LEU A 105 -25.45 6.32 9.58
N ARG A 106 -26.43 5.48 9.92
CA ARG A 106 -26.31 4.54 11.05
C ARG A 106 -25.20 3.51 10.85
N LEU A 107 -25.09 2.95 9.62
CA LEU A 107 -24.02 2.03 9.29
C LEU A 107 -22.65 2.72 9.33
N ALA A 108 -22.54 3.92 8.81
CA ALA A 108 -21.29 4.69 8.86
C ALA A 108 -20.87 4.97 10.32
N ALA A 109 -21.80 5.41 11.16
CA ALA A 109 -21.55 5.65 12.59
C ALA A 109 -21.11 4.37 13.31
N ALA A 110 -21.76 3.24 13.04
CA ALA A 110 -21.37 1.95 13.62
C ALA A 110 -19.96 1.50 13.19
N LEU A 111 -19.61 1.70 11.92
CA LEU A 111 -18.27 1.38 11.41
C LEU A 111 -17.20 2.29 12.02
N ILE A 112 -17.48 3.59 12.19
CA ILE A 112 -16.58 4.53 12.87
C ILE A 112 -16.37 4.10 14.33
N LEU A 113 -17.44 3.82 15.06
CA LEU A 113 -17.37 3.37 16.44
C LEU A 113 -16.60 2.06 16.57
N ALA A 114 -16.85 1.09 15.70
CA ALA A 114 -16.14 -0.19 15.70
C ALA A 114 -14.65 0.01 15.42
N ALA A 115 -14.30 0.78 14.39
CA ALA A 115 -12.91 1.02 14.01
C ALA A 115 -12.14 1.75 15.13
N THR A 116 -12.73 2.79 15.73
CA THR A 116 -12.11 3.56 16.82
C THR A 116 -11.96 2.72 18.09
N ALA A 117 -12.96 1.92 18.45
CA ALA A 117 -12.90 1.06 19.62
C ALA A 117 -11.86 -0.04 19.49
N CYS A 118 -11.80 -0.71 18.32
CA CYS A 118 -10.77 -1.69 18.04
C CYS A 118 -9.38 -1.06 18.05
N ALA A 119 -9.21 0.10 17.41
CA ALA A 119 -7.95 0.83 17.38
C ALA A 119 -7.49 1.23 18.80
N LEU A 120 -8.40 1.72 19.64
CA LEU A 120 -8.11 2.06 21.03
C LEU A 120 -7.70 0.83 21.84
N ALA A 121 -8.41 -0.29 21.72
CA ALA A 121 -8.12 -1.52 22.43
C ALA A 121 -6.73 -2.06 22.08
N VAL A 122 -6.43 -2.14 20.77
CA VAL A 122 -5.15 -2.68 20.28
C VAL A 122 -3.99 -1.74 20.62
N ALA A 123 -4.13 -0.42 20.41
CA ALA A 123 -3.09 0.55 20.75
C ALA A 123 -2.80 0.59 22.26
N SER A 124 -3.84 0.48 23.09
CA SER A 124 -3.69 0.42 24.55
C SER A 124 -2.99 -0.85 24.98
N ALA A 125 -3.30 -2.00 24.37
CA ALA A 125 -2.63 -3.27 24.65
C ALA A 125 -1.15 -3.22 24.22
N ALA A 126 -0.85 -2.74 23.02
CA ALA A 126 0.51 -2.59 22.53
C ALA A 126 1.33 -1.63 23.40
N GLY A 127 0.73 -0.52 23.83
CA GLY A 127 1.36 0.44 24.74
C GLY A 127 1.67 -0.14 26.13
N ARG A 128 0.85 -1.06 26.65
CA ARG A 128 1.15 -1.78 27.89
C ARG A 128 2.32 -2.74 27.71
N VAL A 129 2.23 -3.61 26.70
CA VAL A 129 3.31 -4.57 26.39
C VAL A 129 4.65 -3.86 26.22
N TYR A 130 4.67 -2.70 25.58
CA TYR A 130 5.91 -1.92 25.42
C TYR A 130 6.39 -1.31 26.73
N ARG A 131 5.50 -0.82 27.62
CA ARG A 131 5.92 -0.25 28.90
C ARG A 131 6.48 -1.27 29.86
N ASP A 132 5.94 -2.48 29.82
CA ASP A 132 6.33 -3.60 30.69
C ASP A 132 7.47 -4.42 30.06
N ASP A 133 8.02 -3.97 28.89
CA ASP A 133 9.08 -4.68 28.21
C ASP A 133 10.40 -4.62 29.00
N PRO A 134 11.06 -5.75 29.26
CA PRO A 134 12.30 -5.82 30.05
C PRO A 134 13.49 -5.10 29.39
N ALA A 135 13.45 -4.82 28.10
CA ALA A 135 14.48 -4.02 27.42
C ALA A 135 14.33 -2.52 27.70
N ARG A 136 13.23 -2.08 28.31
CA ARG A 136 12.98 -0.71 28.70
C ARG A 136 13.61 -0.40 30.05
N MET A 137 14.93 -0.36 30.06
CA MET A 137 15.77 -0.04 31.21
C MET A 137 16.45 1.30 31.06
N ASP A 138 17.03 1.83 32.15
CA ASP A 138 17.83 3.04 32.10
C ASP A 138 19.10 2.85 31.24
N SER A 139 19.71 3.98 30.85
CA SER A 139 20.96 3.96 30.10
C SER A 139 22.05 3.23 30.89
N GLY A 140 22.72 2.29 30.23
CA GLY A 140 23.73 1.46 30.89
C GLY A 140 24.15 0.24 30.08
N PRO A 141 24.88 -0.67 30.74
CA PRO A 141 25.33 -1.89 30.07
C PRO A 141 24.15 -2.79 29.70
N ILE A 142 24.18 -3.35 28.51
CA ILE A 142 23.14 -4.25 28.00
C ILE A 142 23.77 -5.49 27.36
N HIS A 143 23.17 -6.65 27.62
CA HIS A 143 23.39 -7.90 26.91
C HIS A 143 22.05 -8.32 26.31
N ALA A 144 21.99 -8.41 24.97
CA ALA A 144 20.75 -8.70 24.29
C ALA A 144 20.94 -9.65 23.11
N ARG A 145 19.92 -10.47 22.84
CA ARG A 145 19.80 -11.20 21.59
C ARG A 145 18.89 -10.40 20.66
N VAL A 146 19.41 -10.05 19.50
CA VAL A 146 18.73 -9.12 18.57
C VAL A 146 18.62 -9.73 17.18
N ARG A 147 17.49 -9.48 16.50
CA ARG A 147 17.29 -9.81 15.09
C ARG A 147 17.33 -8.55 14.24
N LEU A 148 18.11 -8.57 13.17
CA LEU A 148 18.17 -7.48 12.22
C LEU A 148 16.84 -7.34 11.45
N GLU A 149 16.22 -6.17 11.52
CA GLU A 149 15.00 -5.87 10.75
C GLU A 149 15.33 -5.36 9.34
N ARG A 150 16.53 -4.79 9.16
CA ARG A 150 17.08 -4.32 7.87
C ARG A 150 18.54 -4.69 7.74
N ASP A 151 19.01 -4.67 6.49
CA ASP A 151 20.44 -4.82 6.22
C ASP A 151 21.20 -3.62 6.83
N PRO A 152 22.38 -3.84 7.43
CA PRO A 152 23.13 -2.77 8.07
C PRO A 152 23.67 -1.77 7.06
N ALA A 153 23.42 -0.48 7.31
CA ALA A 153 23.97 0.63 6.52
C ALA A 153 25.26 1.18 7.16
N SER A 154 26.13 1.75 6.34
CA SER A 154 27.31 2.45 6.82
C SER A 154 26.93 3.65 7.68
N ALA A 155 27.61 3.86 8.81
CA ALA A 155 27.43 5.08 9.57
C ALA A 155 28.00 6.26 8.76
N SER A 156 27.24 7.32 8.61
CA SER A 156 27.57 8.49 7.78
C SER A 156 28.80 9.33 8.23
N SER A 157 29.54 8.90 9.24
CA SER A 157 30.77 9.55 9.66
C SER A 157 31.99 8.80 9.09
N GLY A 158 32.66 9.40 8.16
CA GLY A 158 33.69 8.85 7.26
C GLY A 158 34.90 8.10 7.84
N PHE A 159 34.97 7.82 9.14
CA PHE A 159 36.01 7.04 9.77
C PHE A 159 35.54 5.88 10.65
N SER A 160 34.24 5.58 10.67
CA SER A 160 33.72 4.51 11.50
C SER A 160 33.51 3.23 10.69
N THR A 161 34.24 2.18 11.03
CA THR A 161 34.00 0.79 10.53
C THR A 161 32.71 0.19 11.04
N LYS A 162 31.98 0.90 11.92
CA LYS A 162 30.72 0.39 12.51
C LYS A 162 29.55 0.61 11.57
N ARG A 163 28.78 -0.44 11.40
CA ARG A 163 27.51 -0.37 10.66
C ARG A 163 26.35 -0.19 11.62
N ARG A 164 25.26 0.43 11.14
CA ARG A 164 24.03 0.67 11.90
C ARG A 164 22.88 -0.07 11.30
N ALA A 165 22.07 -0.70 12.14
CA ALA A 165 20.82 -1.31 11.72
C ALA A 165 19.74 -1.13 12.79
N ARG A 166 18.48 -1.07 12.34
CA ARG A 166 17.33 -1.26 13.23
C ARG A 166 17.23 -2.74 13.54
N VAL A 167 17.08 -3.05 14.83
CA VAL A 167 16.95 -4.41 15.31
C VAL A 167 15.70 -4.57 16.16
N ARG A 168 15.17 -5.79 16.20
CA ARG A 168 14.20 -6.23 17.20
C ARG A 168 14.94 -6.98 18.28
N ILE A 169 14.76 -6.57 19.52
CA ILE A 169 15.30 -7.26 20.68
C ILE A 169 14.43 -8.48 20.94
N LEU A 170 15.02 -9.66 20.89
CA LEU A 170 14.32 -10.93 21.16
C LEU A 170 14.35 -11.27 22.64
N ALA A 171 15.48 -11.01 23.28
CA ALA A 171 15.68 -11.22 24.70
C ALA A 171 16.75 -10.29 25.24
N VAL A 172 16.63 -9.93 26.51
CA VAL A 172 17.62 -9.14 27.27
C VAL A 172 18.03 -9.96 28.50
N ARG A 173 19.30 -9.94 28.81
CA ARG A 173 19.84 -10.57 30.01
C ARG A 173 19.72 -9.61 31.20
N VAL A 174 18.96 -10.00 32.19
CA VAL A 174 18.81 -9.29 33.46
C VAL A 174 19.34 -10.20 34.57
N GLY A 175 20.49 -9.86 35.14
CA GLY A 175 21.23 -10.77 36.01
C GLY A 175 21.64 -12.05 35.27
N GLU A 176 21.23 -13.19 35.79
CA GLU A 176 21.48 -14.52 35.21
C GLU A 176 20.36 -15.02 34.27
N ARG A 177 19.28 -14.28 34.11
CA ARG A 177 18.10 -14.73 33.35
C ARG A 177 17.94 -13.98 32.04
N TRP A 178 17.54 -14.71 30.99
CA TRP A 178 17.10 -14.14 29.74
C TRP A 178 15.58 -13.90 29.81
N LEU A 179 15.18 -12.63 29.60
CA LEU A 179 13.78 -12.22 29.52
C LEU A 179 13.44 -11.90 28.08
N THR A 180 12.30 -12.39 27.59
CA THR A 180 11.82 -12.12 26.23
C THR A 180 11.42 -10.65 26.09
N SER A 181 11.74 -10.06 24.93
CA SER A 181 11.43 -8.68 24.60
C SER A 181 10.85 -8.61 23.19
N GLY A 182 10.09 -7.57 22.93
CA GLY A 182 9.57 -7.24 21.59
C GLY A 182 9.96 -5.83 21.16
N ALA A 183 10.73 -5.12 21.99
CA ALA A 183 11.17 -3.76 21.73
C ALA A 183 12.13 -3.68 20.54
N THR A 184 12.21 -2.51 19.92
CA THR A 184 13.17 -2.22 18.86
C THR A 184 14.28 -1.28 19.35
N ALA A 185 15.44 -1.33 18.72
CA ALA A 185 16.54 -0.41 18.99
C ALA A 185 17.30 -0.09 17.70
N LEU A 186 18.03 1.02 17.70
CA LEU A 186 19.04 1.29 16.69
C LEU A 186 20.39 0.81 17.21
N VAL A 187 20.96 -0.21 16.59
CA VAL A 187 22.25 -0.78 17.03
C VAL A 187 23.36 -0.37 16.09
N SER A 188 24.49 0.07 16.67
CA SER A 188 25.76 0.28 15.95
C SER A 188 26.75 -0.77 16.43
N ALA A 189 27.19 -1.66 15.54
CA ALA A 189 28.08 -2.76 15.88
C ALA A 189 29.24 -2.91 14.89
N PRO A 190 30.40 -3.39 15.37
CA PRO A 190 31.48 -3.86 14.50
C PRO A 190 31.15 -5.26 13.94
N GLY A 191 31.82 -5.66 12.85
CA GLY A 191 31.71 -7.02 12.31
C GLY A 191 30.37 -7.31 11.58
N TRP A 192 29.63 -6.25 11.19
CA TRP A 192 28.38 -6.37 10.45
C TRP A 192 28.54 -6.17 8.93
N GLU A 193 29.73 -6.43 8.40
CA GLU A 193 30.01 -6.28 6.96
C GLU A 193 29.18 -7.24 6.13
N ASP A 194 29.07 -8.49 6.59
CA ASP A 194 28.30 -9.57 5.95
C ASP A 194 26.92 -9.80 6.57
N ALA A 195 26.57 -9.01 7.57
CA ALA A 195 25.27 -9.15 8.24
C ALA A 195 24.13 -8.76 7.29
N ALA A 196 23.04 -9.50 7.40
CA ALA A 196 21.86 -9.23 6.60
C ALA A 196 20.60 -9.29 7.47
N ARG A 197 19.53 -8.74 6.95
CA ARG A 197 18.20 -8.82 7.57
C ARG A 197 17.87 -10.27 7.92
N GLY A 198 17.28 -10.46 9.10
CA GLY A 198 16.90 -11.75 9.64
C GLY A 198 17.96 -12.42 10.49
N ASP A 199 19.26 -12.05 10.32
CA ASP A 199 20.32 -12.58 11.18
C ASP A 199 20.07 -12.25 12.65
N VAL A 200 20.36 -13.19 13.53
CA VAL A 200 20.25 -13.03 14.97
C VAL A 200 21.63 -12.93 15.55
N TYR A 201 21.90 -11.86 16.27
CA TYR A 201 23.16 -11.61 16.97
C TYR A 201 22.94 -11.55 18.47
N GLU A 202 23.92 -12.07 19.20
CA GLU A 202 24.09 -11.79 20.61
C GLU A 202 25.05 -10.61 20.73
N ILE A 203 24.57 -9.50 21.32
CA ILE A 203 25.32 -8.27 21.44
C ILE A 203 25.57 -7.93 22.89
N SER A 204 26.75 -7.38 23.18
CA SER A 204 27.01 -6.71 24.45
C SER A 204 27.54 -5.29 24.20
N GLY A 205 27.07 -4.35 25.00
CA GLY A 205 27.42 -2.94 24.79
C GLY A 205 26.76 -2.02 25.80
N SER A 206 26.53 -0.79 25.39
CA SER A 206 25.83 0.23 26.17
C SER A 206 24.56 0.69 25.47
N LEU A 207 23.47 0.66 26.21
CA LEU A 207 22.19 1.27 25.81
C LEU A 207 22.25 2.75 26.18
N ASP A 208 21.91 3.59 25.23
CA ASP A 208 21.57 5.01 25.40
C ASP A 208 20.04 5.09 25.29
N ALA A 209 19.39 5.07 26.44
CA ALA A 209 17.94 4.95 26.50
C ALA A 209 17.27 6.24 26.01
N SER A 210 16.39 6.10 25.05
CA SER A 210 15.60 7.18 24.51
C SER A 210 14.18 6.68 24.24
N PHE A 211 13.31 6.96 25.18
CA PHE A 211 11.91 6.54 25.12
C PHE A 211 11.07 7.55 24.34
N ALA A 212 11.29 7.59 23.02
CA ALA A 212 10.43 8.39 22.17
C ALA A 212 9.01 7.82 22.19
N ALA A 213 8.02 8.65 22.52
CA ALA A 213 6.61 8.25 22.54
C ALA A 213 6.09 7.77 21.18
N ALA A 214 6.88 7.92 20.11
CA ALA A 214 6.48 7.68 18.75
C ALA A 214 6.81 6.27 18.21
N THR A 215 7.64 5.50 18.89
CA THR A 215 8.08 4.18 18.40
C THR A 215 8.31 3.22 19.57
N PRO A 216 8.14 1.90 19.39
CA PRO A 216 8.49 0.91 20.42
C PRO A 216 10.02 0.75 20.55
N SER A 217 10.77 1.83 20.36
CA SER A 217 12.22 1.84 20.43
C SER A 217 12.68 2.20 21.83
N VAL A 218 13.60 1.42 22.38
CA VAL A 218 14.21 1.68 23.67
C VAL A 218 15.42 2.63 23.57
N GLY A 219 15.81 3.02 22.35
CA GLY A 219 16.90 3.95 22.12
C GLY A 219 17.97 3.41 21.18
N SER A 220 19.22 3.82 21.40
CA SER A 220 20.36 3.36 20.62
C SER A 220 21.31 2.50 21.44
N ILE A 221 21.81 1.42 20.84
CA ILE A 221 22.78 0.51 21.47
C ILE A 221 24.10 0.64 20.72
N ARG A 222 25.15 0.97 21.45
CA ARG A 222 26.55 0.92 20.98
C ARG A 222 27.12 -0.44 21.37
N ALA A 223 27.06 -1.41 20.46
CA ALA A 223 27.62 -2.71 20.70
C ALA A 223 29.16 -2.66 20.66
N ARG A 224 29.76 -3.32 21.63
CA ARG A 224 31.20 -3.59 21.69
C ARG A 224 31.53 -4.90 20.99
N THR A 225 30.65 -5.90 21.21
CA THR A 225 30.74 -7.22 20.58
C THR A 225 29.40 -7.56 19.93
N ALA A 226 29.47 -8.25 18.80
CA ALA A 226 28.30 -8.78 18.11
C ALA A 226 28.68 -10.17 17.58
N ILE A 227 28.15 -11.21 18.19
CA ILE A 227 28.41 -12.61 17.85
C ILE A 227 27.19 -13.15 17.12
N LEU A 228 27.39 -13.70 15.94
CA LEU A 228 26.32 -14.32 15.18
C LEU A 228 25.80 -15.56 15.94
N ALA A 229 24.54 -15.52 16.37
CA ALA A 229 23.91 -16.61 17.09
C ALA A 229 23.13 -17.54 16.13
N GLU A 230 22.44 -16.96 15.14
CA GLU A 230 21.60 -17.74 14.24
C GLU A 230 21.52 -17.04 12.88
N ARG A 231 21.61 -17.81 11.80
CA ARG A 231 21.25 -17.37 10.44
C ARG A 231 19.88 -17.91 10.07
N PRO A 232 18.98 -17.07 9.59
CA PRO A 232 17.68 -17.56 9.12
C PRO A 232 17.88 -18.47 7.90
N GLY A 233 17.00 -19.45 7.77
CA GLY A 233 17.02 -20.40 6.66
C GLY A 233 16.10 -20.01 5.50
N GLY A 234 16.09 -20.82 4.45
CA GLY A 234 15.07 -20.80 3.40
C GLY A 234 15.02 -19.48 2.62
N LEU A 235 13.89 -18.77 2.72
CA LEU A 235 13.62 -17.57 1.92
C LEU A 235 14.60 -16.41 2.18
N ASP A 236 15.12 -16.27 3.40
CA ASP A 236 16.09 -15.21 3.71
C ASP A 236 17.48 -15.50 3.10
N ILE A 237 17.87 -16.78 2.99
CA ILE A 237 19.08 -17.19 2.24
C ILE A 237 18.90 -16.83 0.77
N TRP A 238 17.78 -17.26 0.16
CA TRP A 238 17.49 -16.97 -1.24
C TRP A 238 17.49 -15.45 -1.52
N ARG A 239 16.87 -14.65 -0.66
CA ARG A 239 16.89 -13.20 -0.75
C ARG A 239 18.32 -12.64 -0.72
N ARG A 240 19.12 -13.06 0.25
CA ARG A 240 20.51 -12.63 0.42
C ARG A 240 21.36 -12.95 -0.81
N ASP A 241 21.23 -14.18 -1.32
CA ASP A 241 21.99 -14.64 -2.48
C ASP A 241 21.56 -13.89 -3.75
N THR A 242 20.25 -13.62 -3.90
CA THR A 242 19.73 -12.79 -4.98
C THR A 242 20.26 -11.36 -4.92
N HIS A 243 20.25 -10.71 -3.74
CA HIS A 243 20.81 -9.37 -3.57
C HIS A 243 22.32 -9.32 -3.90
N ARG A 244 23.08 -10.31 -3.43
CA ARG A 244 24.54 -10.40 -3.71
C ARG A 244 24.82 -10.66 -5.18
N ALA A 245 24.07 -11.55 -5.81
CA ALA A 245 24.23 -11.86 -7.23
C ALA A 245 23.89 -10.65 -8.11
N PHE A 246 22.81 -9.95 -7.79
CA PHE A 246 22.41 -8.76 -8.53
C PHE A 246 23.36 -7.58 -8.32
N ALA A 247 23.86 -7.37 -7.11
CA ALA A 247 24.88 -6.35 -6.85
C ALA A 247 26.15 -6.59 -7.67
N ARG A 248 26.58 -7.86 -7.83
CA ARG A 248 27.71 -8.23 -8.72
C ARG A 248 27.40 -7.98 -10.19
N ALA A 249 26.19 -8.31 -10.65
CA ALA A 249 25.76 -8.02 -12.02
C ALA A 249 25.76 -6.52 -12.34
N CYS A 250 25.58 -5.65 -11.33
CA CYS A 250 25.63 -4.20 -11.49
C CYS A 250 27.04 -3.59 -11.40
N GLU A 251 28.10 -4.37 -11.15
CA GLU A 251 29.47 -3.86 -10.95
C GLU A 251 30.05 -3.11 -12.15
N HIS A 252 29.63 -3.47 -13.37
CA HIS A 252 30.04 -2.83 -14.62
C HIS A 252 29.42 -1.45 -14.86
N LEU A 253 28.34 -1.11 -14.11
CA LEU A 253 27.64 0.15 -14.25
C LEU A 253 28.46 1.33 -13.68
N SER A 254 28.09 2.55 -14.11
CA SER A 254 28.63 3.76 -13.52
C SER A 254 28.38 3.82 -12.00
N ARG A 255 29.17 4.61 -11.27
CA ARG A 255 29.09 4.74 -9.82
C ARG A 255 27.65 4.99 -9.32
N ASP A 256 26.93 5.89 -9.99
CA ASP A 256 25.58 6.30 -9.61
C ASP A 256 24.55 5.23 -9.99
N ALA A 257 24.66 4.66 -11.18
CA ALA A 257 23.76 3.59 -11.64
C ALA A 257 23.90 2.32 -10.79
N ARG A 258 25.13 1.98 -10.33
CA ARG A 258 25.39 0.85 -9.43
C ARG A 258 24.63 0.95 -8.11
N GLY A 259 24.41 2.16 -7.61
CA GLY A 259 23.58 2.39 -6.42
C GLY A 259 22.09 2.48 -6.74
N LEU A 260 21.73 3.13 -7.85
CA LEU A 260 20.35 3.44 -8.17
C LEU A 260 19.56 2.22 -8.67
N VAL A 261 20.16 1.39 -9.53
CA VAL A 261 19.48 0.24 -10.15
C VAL A 261 19.03 -0.80 -9.11
N PRO A 262 19.88 -1.25 -8.16
CA PRO A 262 19.41 -2.14 -7.08
C PRO A 262 18.38 -1.47 -6.16
N GLY A 263 18.52 -0.18 -5.89
CA GLY A 263 17.53 0.59 -5.13
C GLY A 263 16.15 0.54 -5.77
N MET A 264 16.05 0.83 -7.06
CA MET A 264 14.79 0.86 -7.79
C MET A 264 14.19 -0.54 -8.00
N ALA A 265 15.02 -1.55 -8.23
CA ALA A 265 14.57 -2.91 -8.55
C ALA A 265 14.14 -3.71 -7.31
N ILE A 266 14.95 -3.69 -6.26
CA ILE A 266 14.79 -4.54 -5.08
C ILE A 266 14.90 -3.79 -3.75
N GLY A 267 14.94 -2.45 -3.78
CA GLY A 267 15.02 -1.61 -2.59
C GLY A 267 16.37 -1.64 -1.86
N ASP A 268 17.44 -2.04 -2.54
CA ASP A 268 18.80 -2.07 -1.98
C ASP A 268 19.54 -0.76 -2.27
N ASP A 269 19.42 0.19 -1.36
CA ASP A 269 20.00 1.53 -1.44
C ASP A 269 21.39 1.66 -0.81
N ARG A 270 21.99 0.55 -0.35
CA ARG A 270 23.27 0.52 0.38
C ARG A 270 24.45 1.09 -0.41
N LEU A 271 24.38 1.01 -1.72
CA LEU A 271 25.43 1.48 -2.65
C LEU A 271 25.14 2.86 -3.24
N VAL A 272 24.04 3.51 -2.86
CA VAL A 272 23.72 4.87 -3.32
C VAL A 272 24.75 5.86 -2.75
N PRO A 273 25.51 6.58 -3.60
CA PRO A 273 26.46 7.58 -3.12
C PRO A 273 25.79 8.71 -2.36
N SER A 274 26.47 9.28 -1.36
CA SER A 274 25.90 10.35 -0.52
C SER A 274 25.54 11.61 -1.31
N ASP A 275 26.37 11.99 -2.26
CA ASP A 275 26.13 13.12 -3.17
C ASP A 275 24.87 12.91 -4.03
N LEU A 276 24.68 11.71 -4.58
CA LEU A 276 23.48 11.34 -5.30
C LEU A 276 22.26 11.33 -4.35
N SER A 277 22.40 10.76 -3.16
CA SER A 277 21.32 10.76 -2.15
C SER A 277 20.86 12.17 -1.80
N ASP A 278 21.81 13.12 -1.63
CA ASP A 278 21.50 14.51 -1.32
C ASP A 278 20.85 15.25 -2.52
N ALA A 279 21.32 14.98 -3.74
CA ALA A 279 20.67 15.46 -4.96
C ALA A 279 19.22 14.93 -5.08
N MET A 280 19.01 13.66 -4.78
CA MET A 280 17.65 13.06 -4.79
C MET A 280 16.74 13.62 -3.71
N LYS A 281 17.26 14.00 -2.54
CA LYS A 281 16.47 14.71 -1.51
C LYS A 281 16.02 16.08 -1.98
N THR A 282 16.92 16.85 -2.60
CA THR A 282 16.61 18.19 -3.14
C THR A 282 15.59 18.16 -4.26
N THR A 283 15.57 17.09 -5.03
CA THR A 283 14.66 16.88 -6.18
C THR A 283 13.44 16.02 -5.85
N SER A 284 13.19 15.66 -4.57
CA SER A 284 12.09 14.77 -4.16
C SER A 284 12.10 13.39 -4.84
N LEU A 285 13.23 12.92 -5.36
CA LEU A 285 13.35 11.64 -6.06
C LEU A 285 13.75 10.47 -5.14
N THR A 286 13.95 10.69 -3.85
CA THR A 286 14.34 9.64 -2.88
C THR A 286 13.38 8.45 -2.83
N HIS A 287 12.12 8.66 -3.20
CA HIS A 287 11.13 7.59 -3.28
C HIS A 287 11.41 6.59 -4.41
N LEU A 288 12.27 6.91 -5.38
CA LEU A 288 12.66 6.01 -6.48
C LEU A 288 13.65 4.93 -6.03
N THR A 289 14.49 5.19 -5.00
CA THR A 289 15.42 4.19 -4.44
C THR A 289 14.73 3.23 -3.46
N ALA A 290 13.47 3.47 -3.13
CA ALA A 290 12.64 2.55 -2.36
C ALA A 290 11.56 1.98 -3.27
N VAL A 291 11.30 0.68 -3.19
CA VAL A 291 10.18 0.10 -3.94
C VAL A 291 8.88 0.71 -3.48
N SER A 292 8.22 1.43 -4.38
CA SER A 292 7.02 2.21 -4.12
C SER A 292 5.78 1.56 -4.72
N GLY A 293 4.61 2.14 -4.43
CA GLY A 293 3.35 1.70 -5.03
C GLY A 293 3.34 1.79 -6.55
N SER A 294 4.02 2.76 -7.15
CA SER A 294 4.13 2.91 -8.61
C SER A 294 4.89 1.74 -9.24
N HIS A 295 5.99 1.28 -8.63
CA HIS A 295 6.72 0.11 -9.09
C HIS A 295 5.82 -1.14 -9.11
N ILE A 296 5.03 -1.36 -8.06
CA ILE A 296 4.07 -2.48 -8.01
C ILE A 296 3.01 -2.36 -9.11
N VAL A 297 2.46 -1.17 -9.34
CA VAL A 297 1.48 -0.94 -10.42
C VAL A 297 2.10 -1.22 -11.80
N ILE A 298 3.34 -0.79 -12.05
CA ILE A 298 4.08 -1.05 -13.29
C ILE A 298 4.25 -2.56 -13.52
N ILE A 299 4.71 -3.28 -12.49
CA ILE A 299 4.91 -4.74 -12.55
C ILE A 299 3.57 -5.46 -12.83
N LEU A 300 2.50 -5.07 -12.13
CA LEU A 300 1.18 -5.67 -12.33
C LEU A 300 0.59 -5.32 -13.71
N ALA A 301 0.82 -4.11 -14.20
CA ALA A 301 0.41 -3.73 -15.56
C ALA A 301 1.14 -4.59 -16.62
N ALA A 302 2.45 -4.78 -16.50
CA ALA A 302 3.22 -5.66 -17.37
C ALA A 302 2.72 -7.11 -17.29
N LEU A 303 2.42 -7.62 -16.10
CA LEU A 303 1.86 -8.96 -15.90
C LEU A 303 0.52 -9.13 -16.64
N THR A 304 -0.36 -8.11 -16.63
CA THR A 304 -1.65 -8.17 -17.33
C THR A 304 -1.51 -8.16 -18.86
N LEU A 305 -0.41 -7.66 -19.39
CA LEU A 305 -0.11 -7.68 -20.83
C LEU A 305 0.35 -9.09 -21.30
N ILE A 306 1.06 -9.81 -20.43
CA ILE A 306 1.65 -11.12 -20.74
C ILE A 306 0.62 -12.24 -20.54
N LEU A 307 -0.23 -12.13 -19.51
CA LEU A 307 -1.15 -13.19 -19.13
C LEU A 307 -2.49 -13.13 -19.86
N PRO A 308 -3.06 -14.29 -20.23
CA PRO A 308 -4.40 -14.35 -20.81
C PRO A 308 -5.45 -13.78 -19.86
N ALA A 309 -6.59 -13.34 -20.41
CA ALA A 309 -7.64 -12.63 -19.66
C ALA A 309 -8.45 -13.51 -18.67
N ARG A 310 -7.91 -14.63 -18.22
CA ARG A 310 -8.54 -15.52 -17.25
C ARG A 310 -8.37 -14.96 -15.84
N VAL A 311 -9.45 -14.50 -15.22
CA VAL A 311 -9.45 -13.85 -13.89
C VAL A 311 -8.70 -14.66 -12.82
N PRO A 312 -8.98 -15.97 -12.60
CA PRO A 312 -8.28 -16.72 -11.54
C PRO A 312 -6.77 -16.82 -11.78
N LEU A 313 -6.34 -16.97 -13.04
CA LEU A 313 -4.92 -17.02 -13.38
C LEU A 313 -4.24 -15.67 -13.10
N ARG A 314 -4.85 -14.56 -13.52
CA ARG A 314 -4.31 -13.22 -13.26
C ARG A 314 -4.22 -12.92 -11.77
N VAL A 315 -5.25 -13.29 -11.00
CA VAL A 315 -5.24 -13.09 -9.54
C VAL A 315 -4.18 -13.95 -8.88
N GLY A 316 -4.08 -15.23 -9.22
CA GLY A 316 -3.05 -16.13 -8.70
C GLY A 316 -1.63 -15.63 -8.99
N ALA A 317 -1.37 -15.22 -10.23
CA ALA A 317 -0.09 -14.65 -10.64
C ALA A 317 0.20 -13.31 -9.93
N THR A 318 -0.80 -12.45 -9.79
CA THR A 318 -0.68 -11.19 -9.02
C THR A 318 -0.25 -11.48 -7.58
N LEU A 319 -0.92 -12.39 -6.89
CA LEU A 319 -0.58 -12.72 -5.51
C LEU A 319 0.80 -13.37 -5.38
N ALA A 320 1.20 -14.21 -6.34
CA ALA A 320 2.54 -14.81 -6.38
C ALA A 320 3.63 -13.75 -6.57
N VAL A 321 3.46 -12.83 -7.52
CA VAL A 321 4.39 -11.72 -7.75
C VAL A 321 4.46 -10.80 -6.54
N LEU A 322 3.33 -10.45 -5.93
CA LEU A 322 3.31 -9.63 -4.71
C LEU A 322 4.02 -10.33 -3.54
N GLY A 323 3.83 -11.64 -3.37
CA GLY A 323 4.56 -12.43 -2.38
C GLY A 323 6.07 -12.41 -2.63
N THR A 324 6.50 -12.58 -3.88
CA THR A 324 7.92 -12.50 -4.27
C THR A 324 8.52 -11.12 -3.95
N ILE A 325 7.80 -10.04 -4.25
CA ILE A 325 8.25 -8.67 -3.92
C ILE A 325 8.42 -8.49 -2.41
N VAL A 326 7.48 -8.98 -1.59
CA VAL A 326 7.59 -8.88 -0.11
C VAL A 326 8.81 -9.65 0.41
N VAL A 327 9.09 -10.82 -0.14
CA VAL A 327 10.27 -11.60 0.25
C VAL A 327 11.56 -10.89 -0.17
N LEU A 328 11.61 -10.41 -1.42
CA LEU A 328 12.81 -9.83 -2.02
C LEU A 328 13.15 -8.46 -1.42
N VAL A 329 12.20 -7.56 -1.36
CA VAL A 329 12.39 -6.18 -0.86
C VAL A 329 12.34 -6.13 0.66
N GLY A 330 11.42 -6.86 1.25
CA GLY A 330 11.16 -6.85 2.69
C GLY A 330 9.86 -6.14 3.06
N PRO A 331 9.43 -6.23 4.34
CA PRO A 331 8.20 -5.64 4.84
C PRO A 331 8.37 -4.14 5.15
N GLU A 332 8.86 -3.37 4.18
CA GLU A 332 8.84 -1.91 4.25
C GLU A 332 7.41 -1.40 4.28
N ALA A 333 7.15 -0.32 5.03
CA ALA A 333 5.78 0.19 5.20
C ALA A 333 5.10 0.54 3.86
N SER A 334 5.86 1.05 2.89
CA SER A 334 5.37 1.36 1.54
C SER A 334 5.03 0.10 0.74
N VAL A 335 5.87 -0.94 0.83
CA VAL A 335 5.70 -2.22 0.14
C VAL A 335 4.50 -2.95 0.70
N VAL A 336 4.46 -3.15 2.03
CA VAL A 336 3.35 -3.85 2.71
C VAL A 336 2.01 -3.22 2.37
N ARG A 337 1.89 -1.89 2.48
CA ARG A 337 0.66 -1.20 2.14
C ARG A 337 0.27 -1.43 0.68
N SER A 338 1.20 -1.24 -0.26
CA SER A 338 0.91 -1.35 -1.69
C SER A 338 0.54 -2.78 -2.08
N VAL A 339 1.21 -3.77 -1.50
CA VAL A 339 0.87 -5.20 -1.65
C VAL A 339 -0.51 -5.49 -1.09
N CYS A 340 -0.84 -5.00 0.11
CA CYS A 340 -2.17 -5.18 0.69
C CYS A 340 -3.27 -4.52 -0.16
N VAL A 341 -3.05 -3.28 -0.63
CA VAL A 341 -4.02 -2.60 -1.52
C VAL A 341 -4.20 -3.36 -2.82
N ALA A 342 -3.10 -3.79 -3.45
CA ALA A 342 -3.15 -4.57 -4.69
C ALA A 342 -3.83 -5.94 -4.49
N SER A 343 -3.57 -6.62 -3.37
CA SER A 343 -4.22 -7.89 -3.02
C SER A 343 -5.72 -7.73 -2.81
N VAL A 344 -6.15 -6.69 -2.07
CA VAL A 344 -7.58 -6.39 -1.87
C VAL A 344 -8.24 -6.03 -3.20
N ALA A 345 -7.57 -5.27 -4.06
CA ALA A 345 -8.08 -4.95 -5.40
C ALA A 345 -8.20 -6.20 -6.28
N ALA A 346 -7.20 -7.09 -6.27
CA ALA A 346 -7.22 -8.35 -7.01
C ALA A 346 -8.36 -9.27 -6.54
N LEU A 347 -8.57 -9.40 -5.23
CA LEU A 347 -9.70 -10.13 -4.66
C LEU A 347 -11.04 -9.48 -5.02
N GLY A 348 -11.10 -8.14 -5.09
CA GLY A 348 -12.27 -7.39 -5.54
C GLY A 348 -12.70 -7.75 -6.96
N LEU A 349 -11.74 -8.06 -7.85
CA LEU A 349 -12.04 -8.53 -9.20
C LEU A 349 -12.76 -9.87 -9.20
N ILE A 350 -12.36 -10.82 -8.34
CA ILE A 350 -13.04 -12.12 -8.19
C ILE A 350 -14.50 -11.92 -7.72
N LEU A 351 -14.68 -10.95 -6.81
CA LEU A 351 -16.01 -10.65 -6.22
C LEU A 351 -16.86 -9.73 -7.10
N GLY A 352 -16.43 -9.42 -8.34
CA GLY A 352 -17.13 -8.50 -9.25
C GLY A 352 -17.23 -7.06 -8.74
N ARG A 353 -16.37 -6.65 -7.80
CA ARG A 353 -16.37 -5.32 -7.17
C ARG A 353 -15.23 -4.45 -7.70
N GLU A 354 -15.34 -4.04 -8.94
CA GLU A 354 -14.34 -3.15 -9.55
C GLU A 354 -14.51 -1.68 -9.09
N GLY A 355 -13.40 -0.95 -9.00
CA GLY A 355 -13.40 0.52 -8.82
C GLY A 355 -13.53 1.02 -7.39
N GLN A 356 -13.28 0.20 -6.36
CA GLN A 356 -13.35 0.56 -4.94
C GLN A 356 -11.96 0.84 -4.32
N ALA A 357 -11.08 1.50 -5.07
CA ALA A 357 -9.69 1.69 -4.65
C ALA A 357 -9.53 2.51 -3.35
N ILE A 358 -10.37 3.53 -3.10
CA ILE A 358 -10.33 4.28 -1.83
C ILE A 358 -10.82 3.40 -0.67
N ALA A 359 -11.85 2.59 -0.88
CA ALA A 359 -12.32 1.66 0.15
C ALA A 359 -11.26 0.60 0.47
N ALA A 360 -10.55 0.09 -0.55
CA ALA A 360 -9.43 -0.84 -0.37
C ALA A 360 -8.28 -0.20 0.42
N LEU A 361 -7.87 1.03 0.06
CA LEU A 361 -6.85 1.78 0.79
C LEU A 361 -7.26 2.00 2.25
N SER A 362 -8.50 2.42 2.49
CA SER A 362 -9.03 2.65 3.83
C SER A 362 -9.06 1.37 4.67
N ALA A 363 -9.47 0.24 4.09
CA ALA A 363 -9.45 -1.06 4.75
C ALA A 363 -8.03 -1.50 5.11
N VAL A 364 -7.05 -1.27 4.23
CA VAL A 364 -5.65 -1.57 4.49
C VAL A 364 -5.08 -0.66 5.58
N VAL A 365 -5.42 0.63 5.61
CA VAL A 365 -5.03 1.54 6.69
C VAL A 365 -5.55 1.04 8.03
N ILE A 366 -6.84 0.72 8.13
CA ILE A 366 -7.42 0.17 9.37
C ILE A 366 -6.72 -1.13 9.76
N GLY A 367 -6.58 -2.07 8.83
CA GLY A 367 -5.92 -3.35 9.08
C GLY A 367 -4.48 -3.19 9.58
N THR A 368 -3.71 -2.30 8.96
CA THR A 368 -2.33 -2.01 9.39
C THR A 368 -2.29 -1.46 10.81
N LEU A 369 -3.17 -0.51 11.16
CA LEU A 369 -3.24 0.08 12.50
C LEU A 369 -3.68 -0.92 13.57
N LEU A 370 -4.47 -1.93 13.20
CA LEU A 370 -4.86 -3.01 14.11
C LEU A 370 -3.75 -4.04 14.31
N ILE A 371 -2.87 -4.24 13.32
CA ILE A 371 -1.72 -5.17 13.42
C ILE A 371 -0.55 -4.47 14.11
N ASP A 372 -0.24 -3.26 13.67
CA ASP A 372 0.85 -2.42 14.20
C ASP A 372 0.35 -1.02 14.53
N PRO A 373 -0.07 -0.75 15.75
CA PRO A 373 -0.52 0.57 16.19
C PRO A 373 0.55 1.67 16.05
N TRP A 374 1.83 1.30 16.12
CA TRP A 374 2.94 2.23 15.99
C TRP A 374 3.08 2.77 14.57
N ALA A 375 2.51 2.10 13.57
CA ALA A 375 2.43 2.60 12.20
C ALA A 375 1.73 3.95 12.12
N SER A 376 0.79 4.26 13.05
CA SER A 376 0.09 5.56 13.11
C SER A 376 1.04 6.76 13.25
N ARG A 377 2.25 6.52 13.78
CA ARG A 377 3.30 7.53 14.01
C ARG A 377 4.44 7.46 13.02
N SER A 378 4.42 6.48 12.14
CA SER A 378 5.43 6.33 11.09
C SER A 378 5.22 7.39 10.00
N TYR A 379 6.16 8.30 9.84
CA TYR A 379 6.16 9.24 8.73
C TYR A 379 6.10 8.55 7.37
N GLY A 380 6.84 7.45 7.20
CA GLY A 380 6.81 6.67 5.96
C GLY A 380 5.42 6.09 5.65
N PHE A 381 4.69 5.63 6.67
CA PHE A 381 3.31 5.17 6.50
C PHE A 381 2.37 6.33 6.15
N ALA A 382 2.50 7.46 6.84
CA ALA A 382 1.66 8.65 6.61
C ALA A 382 1.89 9.24 5.20
N LEU A 383 3.14 9.48 4.81
CA LEU A 383 3.50 9.97 3.47
C LEU A 383 2.92 9.07 2.39
N SER A 384 3.10 7.77 2.58
CA SER A 384 2.69 6.77 1.62
C SER A 384 1.17 6.65 1.51
N ALA A 385 0.42 6.75 2.62
CA ALA A 385 -1.05 6.74 2.62
C ALA A 385 -1.63 8.00 1.97
N LEU A 386 -1.04 9.17 2.26
CA LEU A 386 -1.45 10.44 1.67
C LEU A 386 -1.18 10.50 0.16
N ALA A 387 0.01 10.07 -0.28
CA ALA A 387 0.33 9.97 -1.71
C ALA A 387 -0.64 9.03 -2.44
N ALA A 388 -0.90 7.84 -1.88
CA ALA A 388 -1.86 6.90 -2.45
C ALA A 388 -3.28 7.49 -2.54
N LEU A 389 -3.74 8.20 -1.49
CA LEU A 389 -5.04 8.85 -1.48
C LEU A 389 -5.13 9.94 -2.55
N ALA A 390 -4.07 10.73 -2.73
CA ALA A 390 -3.99 11.76 -3.76
C ALA A 390 -4.09 11.19 -5.19
N VAL A 391 -3.42 10.07 -5.44
CA VAL A 391 -3.43 9.38 -6.74
C VAL A 391 -4.79 8.72 -7.01
N VAL A 392 -5.32 7.97 -6.05
CA VAL A 392 -6.56 7.20 -6.22
C VAL A 392 -7.80 8.10 -6.18
N GLY A 393 -7.75 9.21 -5.44
CA GLY A 393 -8.83 10.18 -5.30
C GLY A 393 -8.78 11.28 -6.37
N PRO A 394 -8.19 12.45 -6.07
CA PRO A 394 -8.26 13.62 -6.94
C PRO A 394 -7.58 13.41 -8.30
N ALA A 395 -6.41 12.75 -8.38
CA ALA A 395 -5.76 12.50 -9.67
C ALA A 395 -6.63 11.63 -10.59
N ALA A 396 -7.26 10.59 -10.05
CA ALA A 396 -8.16 9.75 -10.83
C ALA A 396 -9.43 10.51 -11.30
N VAL A 397 -9.90 11.50 -10.55
CA VAL A 397 -11.02 12.37 -10.96
C VAL A 397 -10.58 13.27 -12.11
N ILE A 398 -9.41 13.90 -11.99
CA ILE A 398 -8.86 14.78 -13.05
C ILE A 398 -8.63 13.97 -14.32
N ALA A 399 -7.99 12.81 -14.25
CA ALA A 399 -7.74 11.94 -15.40
C ALA A 399 -9.05 11.56 -16.14
N ARG A 400 -10.10 11.20 -15.38
CA ARG A 400 -11.43 10.90 -15.96
C ARG A 400 -12.09 12.13 -16.59
N SER A 401 -11.98 13.30 -15.96
CA SER A 401 -12.53 14.56 -16.46
C SER A 401 -11.82 14.99 -17.74
N THR A 402 -10.49 14.88 -17.78
CA THR A 402 -9.66 15.17 -18.96
C THR A 402 -10.02 14.22 -20.12
N LYS A 403 -10.19 12.92 -19.82
CA LYS A 403 -10.61 11.93 -20.83
C LYS A 403 -12.00 12.23 -21.42
N ARG A 404 -12.91 12.83 -20.64
CA ARG A 404 -14.23 13.25 -21.11
C ARG A 404 -14.19 14.52 -21.94
N ARG A 405 -13.36 15.50 -21.56
CA ARG A 405 -13.27 16.82 -22.19
C ARG A 405 -12.43 16.82 -23.47
N ILE A 406 -11.32 16.09 -23.46
CA ILE A 406 -10.42 15.97 -24.61
C ILE A 406 -10.83 14.71 -25.38
N ARG A 407 -11.61 14.88 -26.46
CA ARG A 407 -11.94 13.80 -27.39
C ARG A 407 -10.64 13.23 -27.98
N GLY A 408 -10.33 11.98 -27.61
CA GLY A 408 -9.04 11.33 -27.87
C GLY A 408 -8.75 10.90 -29.31
N ASP A 409 -9.58 11.29 -30.29
CA ASP A 409 -9.43 10.83 -31.66
C ASP A 409 -8.31 11.53 -32.42
N THR A 410 -7.85 12.69 -31.91
CA THR A 410 -6.71 13.41 -32.49
C THR A 410 -5.39 13.03 -31.82
N ARG A 411 -4.27 13.05 -32.60
CA ARG A 411 -2.92 12.85 -32.04
C ARG A 411 -2.62 13.86 -30.92
N ILE A 412 -3.02 15.12 -31.11
CA ILE A 412 -2.85 16.23 -30.16
C ILE A 412 -3.62 15.94 -28.86
N GLY A 413 -4.87 15.50 -28.96
CA GLY A 413 -5.68 15.16 -27.77
C GLY A 413 -5.08 14.04 -26.93
N ARG A 414 -4.48 13.03 -27.56
CA ARG A 414 -3.78 11.94 -26.86
C ARG A 414 -2.51 12.43 -26.15
N VAL A 415 -1.73 13.27 -26.80
CA VAL A 415 -0.52 13.86 -26.22
C VAL A 415 -0.89 14.74 -25.02
N LEU A 416 -1.86 15.65 -25.19
CA LEU A 416 -2.27 16.56 -24.12
C LEU A 416 -2.81 15.81 -22.90
N ARG A 417 -3.56 14.73 -23.11
CA ARG A 417 -4.03 13.88 -22.02
C ARG A 417 -2.88 13.20 -21.27
N ARG A 418 -1.90 12.64 -21.99
CA ARG A 418 -0.71 12.03 -21.37
C ARG A 418 0.08 13.06 -20.57
N LEU A 419 0.31 14.25 -21.13
CA LEU A 419 1.00 15.33 -20.43
C LEU A 419 0.25 15.75 -19.15
N THR A 420 -1.08 15.85 -19.22
CA THR A 420 -1.88 16.17 -18.03
C THR A 420 -1.74 15.09 -16.94
N GLU A 421 -1.81 13.82 -17.32
CA GLU A 421 -1.63 12.70 -16.37
C GLU A 421 -0.21 12.70 -15.79
N MET A 422 0.82 12.88 -16.60
CA MET A 422 2.23 12.95 -16.18
C MET A 422 2.53 14.09 -15.18
N VAL A 423 1.86 15.22 -15.31
CA VAL A 423 2.05 16.36 -14.40
C VAL A 423 1.14 16.30 -13.19
N CYS A 424 -0.14 15.96 -13.38
CA CYS A 424 -1.13 16.01 -12.30
C CYS A 424 -0.88 14.95 -11.22
N VAL A 425 -0.41 13.76 -11.57
CA VAL A 425 -0.20 12.68 -10.59
C VAL A 425 0.93 13.05 -9.62
N PRO A 426 2.16 13.39 -10.07
CA PRO A 426 3.22 13.80 -9.16
C PRO A 426 2.86 15.09 -8.39
N ALA A 427 2.27 16.10 -9.07
CA ALA A 427 1.92 17.36 -8.42
C ALA A 427 0.93 17.17 -7.27
N LEU A 428 -0.12 16.35 -7.46
CA LEU A 428 -1.08 16.08 -6.40
C LEU A 428 -0.49 15.23 -5.26
N ALA A 429 0.37 14.27 -5.59
CA ALA A 429 1.06 13.48 -4.58
C ALA A 429 2.01 14.36 -3.75
N GLU A 430 2.80 15.22 -4.39
CA GLU A 430 3.71 16.15 -3.74
C GLU A 430 2.96 17.18 -2.88
N PHE A 431 1.89 17.78 -3.40
CA PHE A 431 1.06 18.70 -2.64
C PHE A 431 0.43 18.05 -1.40
N ALA A 432 -0.07 16.82 -1.52
CA ALA A 432 -0.67 16.10 -0.40
C ALA A 432 0.37 15.71 0.67
N THR A 433 1.61 15.46 0.29
CA THR A 433 2.70 15.07 1.21
C THR A 433 3.52 16.25 1.71
N ALA A 434 3.46 17.42 1.06
CA ALA A 434 4.24 18.60 1.37
C ALA A 434 4.23 19.00 2.85
N PRO A 435 3.07 19.04 3.57
CA PRO A 435 3.08 19.43 4.99
C PRO A 435 3.95 18.52 5.87
N LEU A 436 3.93 17.20 5.58
CA LEU A 436 4.77 16.25 6.30
C LEU A 436 6.25 16.34 5.89
N VAL A 437 6.52 16.52 4.61
CA VAL A 437 7.90 16.69 4.11
C VAL A 437 8.52 17.93 4.72
N VAL A 438 7.81 19.05 4.74
CA VAL A 438 8.28 20.31 5.36
C VAL A 438 8.54 20.12 6.87
N SER A 439 7.67 19.37 7.56
CA SER A 439 7.88 19.11 9.00
C SER A 439 9.12 18.25 9.27
N LEU A 440 9.57 17.45 8.31
CA LEU A 440 10.73 16.57 8.43
C LEU A 440 12.04 17.22 7.99
N SER A 441 12.01 17.93 6.84
CA SER A 441 13.20 18.46 6.18
C SER A 441 13.39 19.98 6.37
N GLY A 442 12.36 20.69 6.85
CA GLY A 442 12.36 22.13 6.96
C GLY A 442 12.34 22.89 5.61
N SER A 443 12.23 22.18 4.51
CA SER A 443 12.33 22.74 3.16
C SER A 443 11.27 22.16 2.21
N VAL A 444 10.91 22.96 1.20
CA VAL A 444 10.02 22.51 0.10
C VAL A 444 10.88 22.20 -1.11
N PRO A 445 10.82 20.99 -1.68
CA PRO A 445 11.58 20.65 -2.88
C PRO A 445 10.92 21.30 -4.13
N VAL A 446 11.37 22.49 -4.48
CA VAL A 446 10.79 23.28 -5.60
C VAL A 446 10.92 22.56 -6.96
N TRP A 447 11.97 21.75 -7.13
CA TRP A 447 12.24 21.02 -8.37
C TRP A 447 11.54 19.65 -8.43
N GLY A 448 10.84 19.24 -7.38
CA GLY A 448 10.28 17.89 -7.26
C GLY A 448 9.37 17.51 -8.42
N ILE A 449 8.42 18.36 -8.80
CA ILE A 449 7.48 18.06 -9.89
C ILE A 449 8.22 17.91 -11.22
N ALA A 450 9.13 18.85 -11.54
CA ALA A 450 9.88 18.81 -12.80
C ALA A 450 10.79 17.58 -12.89
N ALA A 451 11.48 17.24 -11.80
CA ALA A 451 12.34 16.09 -11.73
C ALA A 451 11.55 14.76 -11.85
N ASN A 452 10.40 14.66 -11.19
CA ASN A 452 9.51 13.50 -11.30
C ASN A 452 8.99 13.31 -12.73
N VAL A 453 8.53 14.37 -13.38
CA VAL A 453 8.08 14.32 -14.79
C VAL A 453 9.21 13.88 -15.72
N ALA A 454 10.44 14.35 -15.48
CA ALA A 454 11.59 13.96 -16.28
C ALA A 454 12.01 12.50 -16.06
N ALA A 455 11.90 12.00 -14.82
CA ALA A 455 12.25 10.61 -14.47
C ALA A 455 11.19 9.58 -14.90
N GLU A 456 9.90 9.97 -14.96
CA GLU A 456 8.77 9.08 -15.18
C GLU A 456 8.90 8.12 -16.38
N PRO A 457 9.41 8.55 -17.56
CA PRO A 457 9.56 7.65 -18.72
C PRO A 457 10.58 6.52 -18.49
N ALA A 458 11.61 6.75 -17.67
CA ALA A 458 12.66 5.77 -17.39
C ALA A 458 12.26 4.75 -16.31
N VAL A 459 11.40 5.14 -15.37
CA VAL A 459 11.01 4.31 -14.22
C VAL A 459 10.45 2.95 -14.62
N PRO A 460 9.50 2.81 -15.58
CA PRO A 460 8.97 1.49 -15.96
C PRO A 460 10.05 0.56 -16.53
N VAL A 461 10.94 1.09 -17.36
CA VAL A 461 12.01 0.30 -17.97
C VAL A 461 12.98 -0.17 -16.90
N ALA A 462 13.48 0.75 -16.06
CA ALA A 462 14.41 0.43 -14.99
C ALA A 462 13.81 -0.55 -13.96
N THR A 463 12.51 -0.39 -13.61
CA THR A 463 11.83 -1.29 -12.69
C THR A 463 11.69 -2.71 -13.25
N LEU A 464 11.23 -2.84 -14.49
CA LEU A 464 10.98 -4.16 -15.08
C LEU A 464 12.29 -4.86 -15.44
N ALA A 465 13.23 -4.16 -16.04
CA ALA A 465 14.54 -4.71 -16.39
C ALA A 465 15.33 -5.06 -15.12
N GLY A 466 15.41 -4.15 -14.15
CA GLY A 466 16.09 -4.39 -12.88
C GLY A 466 15.49 -5.54 -12.09
N LEU A 467 14.16 -5.67 -12.01
CA LEU A 467 13.51 -6.81 -11.34
C LEU A 467 13.79 -8.12 -12.07
N ALA A 468 13.73 -8.13 -13.41
CA ALA A 468 14.08 -9.31 -14.20
C ALA A 468 15.55 -9.69 -13.99
N GLY A 469 16.46 -8.70 -14.03
CA GLY A 469 17.88 -8.90 -13.74
C GLY A 469 18.11 -9.47 -12.35
N ALA A 470 17.46 -8.93 -11.33
CA ALA A 470 17.57 -9.42 -9.95
C ALA A 470 17.10 -10.87 -9.81
N LEU A 471 15.98 -11.23 -10.40
CA LEU A 471 15.45 -12.60 -10.32
C LEU A 471 16.30 -13.61 -11.12
N LEU A 472 16.95 -13.16 -12.20
CA LEU A 472 17.80 -14.01 -13.05
C LEU A 472 19.25 -14.07 -12.58
N ALA A 473 19.71 -13.12 -11.77
CA ALA A 473 21.09 -13.03 -11.30
C ALA A 473 21.63 -14.32 -10.64
N PRO A 474 20.88 -15.04 -9.80
CA PRO A 474 21.34 -16.31 -9.24
C PRO A 474 21.47 -17.44 -10.27
N ILE A 475 20.77 -17.34 -11.42
CA ILE A 475 20.65 -18.41 -12.43
C ILE A 475 21.60 -18.13 -13.58
N SER A 476 21.64 -16.91 -14.09
CA SER A 476 22.42 -16.50 -15.25
C SER A 476 22.99 -15.08 -15.06
N PRO A 477 24.23 -14.95 -14.58
CA PRO A 477 24.85 -13.64 -14.37
C PRO A 477 24.90 -12.79 -15.64
N GLY A 478 25.21 -13.35 -16.80
CA GLY A 478 25.29 -12.60 -18.06
C GLY A 478 23.95 -12.00 -18.51
N ILE A 479 22.83 -12.70 -18.29
CA ILE A 479 21.51 -12.12 -18.57
C ILE A 479 21.19 -11.01 -17.55
N ALA A 480 21.59 -11.19 -16.30
CA ALA A 480 21.38 -10.18 -15.27
C ALA A 480 22.17 -8.89 -15.56
N GLU A 481 23.41 -9.01 -16.02
CA GLU A 481 24.24 -7.88 -16.47
C GLU A 481 23.61 -7.11 -17.64
N PHE A 482 23.02 -7.84 -18.60
CA PHE A 482 22.29 -7.21 -19.72
C PHE A 482 21.03 -6.49 -19.28
N CYS A 483 20.34 -6.96 -18.24
CA CYS A 483 19.11 -6.39 -17.71
C CYS A 483 19.38 -5.22 -16.73
N ALA A 484 20.56 -5.14 -16.16
CA ALA A 484 20.96 -4.09 -15.24
C ALA A 484 21.38 -2.82 -15.98
#